data_104225c56db0ab8f74457319c2580575
#
_entry.id   104225c56db0ab8f74457319c2580575
#
_cell.length_a   1.000
_cell.length_b   1.000
_cell.length_c   1.000
_cell.angle_alpha   90.00
_cell.angle_beta   90.00
_cell.angle_gamma   90.00
#
_symmetry.space_group_name_H-M   'P 1'
#
loop_
_entity.id
_entity.type
_entity.pdbx_description
1 polymer ?
#
loop_
_entity_poly.entity_id
_entity_poly.type
_entity_poly.pdbx_seq_one_letter_code
_entity_poly.pdbx_strand_id
1 'polypeptide(L)'
;EVTGAQRITVRQLLSHTSGLQDYWPQDYSFAAMEQPVAPDQIVARWAMKPLDYEPGTRWQYSNTGYVVAGLIAEKAGGAPLWEQFEERIFRPLGIRPYRLDETNGAAFPQGYHRYALGPVRPARPAAAGWLWAAGELSMSAAELAEWDIARMERSLLPREDWEEMERPVRLADGTSNGYGLGV
;
A
#
# COMPACT_ATOMS: atom_id res chain seq x y z
N GLU A 1 6.58 -19.39 2.98
CA GLU A 1 7.67 -18.41 3.20
C GLU A 1 7.81 -17.54 1.96
N VAL A 2 7.96 -16.21 2.15
CA VAL A 2 8.13 -15.26 1.04
C VAL A 2 9.41 -15.60 0.27
N THR A 3 9.31 -15.70 -1.06
CA THR A 3 10.47 -15.98 -1.90
C THR A 3 11.51 -14.87 -1.77
N GLY A 4 12.75 -15.25 -1.49
CA GLY A 4 13.83 -14.29 -1.32
C GLY A 4 13.82 -13.52 0.01
N ALA A 5 12.98 -13.89 0.99
CA ALA A 5 12.84 -13.19 2.28
C ALA A 5 14.17 -12.86 2.97
N GLN A 6 15.18 -13.71 2.83
CA GLN A 6 16.51 -13.52 3.42
C GLN A 6 17.34 -12.41 2.72
N ARG A 7 16.93 -11.97 1.52
CA ARG A 7 17.62 -10.98 0.69
C ARG A 7 16.82 -9.68 0.55
N ILE A 8 15.53 -9.72 0.89
CA ILE A 8 14.64 -8.56 0.79
C ILE A 8 14.63 -7.82 2.12
N THR A 9 14.85 -6.52 2.09
CA THR A 9 14.75 -5.64 3.26
C THR A 9 13.39 -4.93 3.30
N VAL A 10 12.97 -4.47 4.48
CA VAL A 10 11.75 -3.63 4.62
C VAL A 10 11.86 -2.37 3.74
N ARG A 11 13.04 -1.78 3.66
CA ARG A 11 13.31 -0.64 2.77
C ARG A 11 12.97 -0.97 1.31
N GLN A 12 13.36 -2.13 0.83
CA GLN A 12 13.07 -2.55 -0.54
C GLN A 12 11.59 -2.87 -0.78
N LEU A 13 10.86 -3.32 0.24
CA LEU A 13 9.39 -3.45 0.15
C LEU A 13 8.74 -2.07 -0.02
N LEU A 14 9.06 -1.12 0.86
CA LEU A 14 8.48 0.22 0.86
C LEU A 14 8.87 1.06 -0.35
N SER A 15 10.04 0.83 -0.94
CA SER A 15 10.54 1.55 -2.11
C SER A 15 10.25 0.88 -3.45
N HIS A 16 9.48 -0.21 -3.47
CA HIS A 16 9.17 -0.98 -4.68
C HIS A 16 10.40 -1.53 -5.43
N THR A 17 11.43 -1.92 -4.67
CA THR A 17 12.66 -2.50 -5.23
C THR A 17 12.90 -3.94 -4.77
N SER A 18 11.88 -4.60 -4.24
CA SER A 18 11.97 -5.96 -3.69
C SER A 18 12.03 -7.06 -4.74
N GLY A 19 11.53 -6.83 -5.95
CA GLY A 19 11.36 -7.86 -6.99
C GLY A 19 10.11 -8.71 -6.83
N LEU A 20 9.28 -8.49 -5.80
CA LEU A 20 8.03 -9.22 -5.63
C LEU A 20 7.03 -8.85 -6.73
N GLN A 21 6.43 -9.87 -7.35
CA GLN A 21 5.41 -9.69 -8.37
C GLN A 21 4.20 -8.97 -7.80
N ASP A 22 3.64 -8.02 -8.55
CA ASP A 22 2.41 -7.36 -8.14
C ASP A 22 1.20 -8.30 -8.32
N TYR A 23 0.33 -8.32 -7.33
CA TYR A 23 -0.92 -9.09 -7.43
C TYR A 23 -2.07 -8.28 -8.04
N TRP A 24 -1.97 -6.94 -8.05
CA TRP A 24 -3.05 -6.07 -8.50
C TRP A 24 -2.88 -5.70 -9.98
N PRO A 25 -3.80 -6.06 -10.86
CA PRO A 25 -3.81 -5.57 -12.23
C PRO A 25 -4.18 -4.08 -12.23
N GLN A 26 -3.32 -3.23 -12.76
CA GLN A 26 -3.39 -1.77 -12.63
C GLN A 26 -4.73 -1.16 -13.10
N ASP A 27 -5.37 -1.76 -14.12
CA ASP A 27 -6.49 -1.13 -14.82
C ASP A 27 -7.86 -1.78 -14.57
N TYR A 28 -7.92 -2.91 -13.86
CA TYR A 28 -9.18 -3.64 -13.66
C TYR A 28 -9.12 -4.61 -12.47
N SER A 29 -10.29 -4.93 -11.91
CA SER A 29 -10.44 -6.02 -10.94
C SER A 29 -10.74 -7.33 -11.67
N PHE A 30 -10.10 -8.43 -11.28
CA PHE A 30 -10.39 -9.75 -11.80
C PHE A 30 -11.41 -10.49 -10.92
N ALA A 31 -12.06 -11.51 -11.47
CA ALA A 31 -13.19 -12.18 -10.80
C ALA A 31 -12.91 -12.66 -9.37
N ALA A 32 -11.69 -13.10 -9.06
CA ALA A 32 -11.34 -13.49 -7.70
C ALA A 32 -11.44 -12.33 -6.69
N MET A 33 -11.31 -11.07 -7.14
CA MET A 33 -11.42 -9.88 -6.28
C MET A 33 -12.86 -9.56 -5.88
N GLU A 34 -13.85 -10.26 -6.41
CA GLU A 34 -15.24 -10.17 -5.96
C GLU A 34 -15.49 -10.96 -4.65
N GLN A 35 -14.52 -11.74 -4.20
CA GLN A 35 -14.57 -12.50 -2.95
C GLN A 35 -13.55 -11.95 -1.96
N PRO A 36 -13.87 -11.88 -0.66
CA PRO A 36 -12.94 -11.44 0.36
C PRO A 36 -11.65 -12.29 0.37
N VAL A 37 -10.55 -11.67 0.74
CA VAL A 37 -9.24 -12.32 0.85
C VAL A 37 -8.54 -11.90 2.14
N ALA A 38 -7.82 -12.82 2.76
CA ALA A 38 -6.94 -12.49 3.88
C ALA A 38 -5.53 -12.17 3.37
N PRO A 39 -4.77 -11.29 4.05
CA PRO A 39 -3.42 -10.89 3.62
C PRO A 39 -2.44 -12.06 3.44
N ASP A 40 -2.54 -13.09 4.28
CA ASP A 40 -1.73 -14.31 4.19
C ASP A 40 -2.03 -15.12 2.92
N GLN A 41 -3.26 -15.09 2.41
CA GLN A 41 -3.63 -15.73 1.14
C GLN A 41 -3.00 -14.98 -0.05
N ILE A 42 -2.93 -13.64 0.02
CA ILE A 42 -2.21 -12.84 -0.99
C ILE A 42 -0.73 -13.22 -0.98
N VAL A 43 -0.10 -13.27 0.19
CA VAL A 43 1.30 -13.69 0.33
C VAL A 43 1.52 -15.10 -0.21
N ALA A 44 0.67 -16.06 0.17
CA ALA A 44 0.80 -17.45 -0.28
C ALA A 44 0.68 -17.58 -1.80
N ARG A 45 -0.12 -16.74 -2.45
CA ARG A 45 -0.39 -16.84 -3.88
C ARG A 45 0.59 -16.05 -4.75
N TRP A 46 1.13 -14.93 -4.27
CA TRP A 46 1.96 -14.04 -5.08
C TRP A 46 3.36 -13.82 -4.53
N ALA A 47 3.55 -13.65 -3.21
CA ALA A 47 4.88 -13.43 -2.63
C ALA A 47 5.73 -14.71 -2.55
N MET A 48 5.14 -15.88 -2.79
CA MET A 48 5.85 -17.16 -2.91
C MET A 48 6.25 -17.50 -4.34
N LYS A 49 5.89 -16.67 -5.32
CA LYS A 49 6.34 -16.81 -6.71
C LYS A 49 7.80 -16.38 -6.86
N PRO A 50 8.48 -16.82 -7.95
CA PRO A 50 9.81 -16.28 -8.27
C PRO A 50 9.79 -14.76 -8.34
N LEU A 51 10.89 -14.13 -7.92
CA LEU A 51 11.08 -12.70 -8.06
C LEU A 51 11.20 -12.32 -9.54
N ASP A 52 10.66 -11.16 -9.91
CA ASP A 52 10.79 -10.63 -11.28
C ASP A 52 12.24 -10.17 -11.57
N TYR A 53 13.00 -9.81 -10.51
CA TYR A 53 14.39 -9.39 -10.57
C TYR A 53 15.04 -9.49 -9.19
N GLU A 54 16.36 -9.40 -9.14
CA GLU A 54 17.12 -9.39 -7.88
C GLU A 54 16.81 -8.14 -7.05
N PRO A 55 16.54 -8.28 -5.73
CA PRO A 55 16.21 -7.16 -4.85
C PRO A 55 17.24 -6.03 -4.92
N GLY A 56 16.76 -4.80 -5.06
CA GLY A 56 17.58 -3.60 -5.15
C GLY A 56 18.14 -3.30 -6.56
N THR A 57 17.90 -4.13 -7.57
CA THR A 57 18.46 -3.90 -8.92
C THR A 57 17.53 -3.14 -9.85
N ARG A 58 16.23 -3.13 -9.57
CA ARG A 58 15.21 -2.43 -10.36
C ARG A 58 14.11 -1.87 -9.48
N TRP A 59 13.39 -0.92 -10.02
CA TRP A 59 12.15 -0.42 -9.45
C TRP A 59 10.97 -0.96 -10.24
N GLN A 60 9.99 -1.53 -9.54
CA GLN A 60 8.72 -1.97 -10.10
C GLN A 60 7.66 -1.91 -9.00
N TYR A 61 6.62 -1.13 -9.21
CA TYR A 61 5.53 -1.02 -8.26
C TYR A 61 4.97 -2.40 -7.87
N SER A 62 4.77 -2.63 -6.58
CA SER A 62 4.26 -3.90 -6.09
C SER A 62 3.39 -3.71 -4.84
N ASN A 63 2.09 -3.89 -4.99
CA ASN A 63 1.15 -3.98 -3.87
C ASN A 63 1.46 -5.19 -2.98
N THR A 64 1.95 -6.29 -3.56
CA THR A 64 2.41 -7.47 -2.79
C THR A 64 3.49 -7.10 -1.78
N GLY A 65 4.41 -6.21 -2.15
CA GLY A 65 5.43 -5.69 -1.24
C GLY A 65 4.82 -4.98 -0.03
N TYR A 66 3.78 -4.19 -0.24
CA TYR A 66 3.08 -3.48 0.83
C TYR A 66 2.25 -4.40 1.72
N VAL A 67 1.64 -5.46 1.17
CA VAL A 67 0.97 -6.48 2.00
C VAL A 67 1.99 -7.18 2.92
N VAL A 68 3.17 -7.53 2.40
CA VAL A 68 4.25 -8.11 3.22
C VAL A 68 4.72 -7.11 4.29
N ALA A 69 4.90 -5.83 3.92
CA ALA A 69 5.28 -4.79 4.88
C ALA A 69 4.23 -4.61 5.98
N GLY A 70 2.94 -4.65 5.65
CA GLY A 70 1.84 -4.59 6.62
C GLY A 70 1.88 -5.73 7.63
N LEU A 71 2.09 -6.97 7.17
CA LEU A 71 2.24 -8.13 8.07
C LEU A 71 3.47 -7.99 8.99
N ILE A 72 4.56 -7.43 8.49
CA ILE A 72 5.73 -7.12 9.31
C ILE A 72 5.39 -6.05 10.36
N ALA A 73 4.65 -5.01 9.98
CA ALA A 73 4.22 -3.96 10.90
C ALA A 73 3.30 -4.51 12.00
N GLU A 74 2.33 -5.37 11.67
CA GLU A 74 1.50 -6.03 12.68
C GLU A 74 2.33 -6.86 13.66
N LYS A 75 3.24 -7.66 13.14
CA LYS A 75 4.11 -8.49 13.97
C LYS A 75 5.03 -7.66 14.86
N ALA A 76 5.60 -6.59 14.34
CA ALA A 76 6.49 -5.70 15.09
C ALA A 76 5.74 -4.86 16.13
N GLY A 77 4.56 -4.36 15.78
CA GLY A 77 3.73 -3.53 16.64
C GLY A 77 2.87 -4.29 17.64
N GLY A 78 2.69 -5.61 17.43
CA GLY A 78 1.91 -6.49 18.32
C GLY A 78 0.39 -6.24 18.28
N ALA A 79 -0.12 -5.51 17.29
CA ALA A 79 -1.53 -5.18 17.12
C ALA A 79 -1.91 -5.17 15.63
N PRO A 80 -3.20 -5.32 15.27
CA PRO A 80 -3.69 -5.16 13.91
C PRO A 80 -3.26 -3.84 13.29
N LEU A 81 -2.96 -3.83 11.99
CA LEU A 81 -2.43 -2.66 11.27
C LEU A 81 -3.34 -1.44 11.42
N TRP A 82 -4.65 -1.63 11.31
CA TRP A 82 -5.61 -0.54 11.46
C TRP A 82 -5.56 0.09 12.85
N GLU A 83 -5.50 -0.71 13.91
CA GLU A 83 -5.39 -0.22 15.28
C GLU A 83 -4.10 0.59 15.49
N GLN A 84 -2.99 0.15 14.88
CA GLN A 84 -1.74 0.89 14.91
C GLN A 84 -1.86 2.24 14.18
N PHE A 85 -2.56 2.29 13.04
CA PHE A 85 -2.84 3.55 12.34
C PHE A 85 -3.74 4.47 13.18
N GLU A 86 -4.80 3.94 13.79
CA GLU A 86 -5.66 4.72 14.67
C GLU A 86 -4.89 5.35 15.83
N GLU A 87 -4.06 4.58 16.49
CA GLU A 87 -3.32 5.05 17.66
C GLU A 87 -2.20 6.04 17.31
N ARG A 88 -1.44 5.73 16.25
CA ARG A 88 -0.20 6.43 15.96
C ARG A 88 -0.35 7.57 14.94
N ILE A 89 -1.41 7.56 14.15
CA ILE A 89 -1.61 8.52 13.06
C ILE A 89 -2.97 9.22 13.20
N PHE A 90 -4.08 8.47 13.16
CA PHE A 90 -5.38 9.09 12.99
C PHE A 90 -5.81 9.88 14.21
N ARG A 91 -5.66 9.31 15.40
CA ARG A 91 -6.01 10.00 16.65
C ARG A 91 -5.13 11.24 16.92
N PRO A 92 -3.79 11.18 16.78
CA PRO A 92 -2.95 12.37 16.90
C PRO A 92 -3.28 13.49 15.91
N LEU A 93 -3.71 13.17 14.68
CA LEU A 93 -4.08 14.16 13.67
C LEU A 93 -5.57 14.59 13.75
N GLY A 94 -6.37 13.92 14.56
CA GLY A 94 -7.81 14.20 14.63
C GLY A 94 -8.59 13.79 13.39
N ILE A 95 -8.03 12.91 12.55
CA ILE A 95 -8.68 12.37 11.33
C ILE A 95 -9.38 11.05 11.62
N ARG A 96 -10.38 10.71 10.79
CA ARG A 96 -11.21 9.51 10.96
C ARG A 96 -11.47 8.83 9.61
N PRO A 97 -10.45 8.30 8.95
CA PRO A 97 -10.63 7.62 7.69
C PRO A 97 -11.49 6.37 7.84
N TYR A 98 -12.11 5.95 6.75
CA TYR A 98 -12.80 4.68 6.63
C TYR A 98 -11.90 3.66 5.95
N ARG A 99 -12.15 2.39 6.20
CA ARG A 99 -11.65 1.34 5.31
C ARG A 99 -12.38 1.41 4.00
N LEU A 100 -11.68 1.26 2.90
CA LEU A 100 -12.30 1.38 1.58
C LEU A 100 -13.43 0.33 1.37
N ASP A 101 -13.31 -0.85 1.94
CA ASP A 101 -14.32 -1.90 1.90
C ASP A 101 -15.57 -1.56 2.73
N GLU A 102 -15.50 -0.61 3.66
CA GLU A 102 -16.64 -0.07 4.41
C GLU A 102 -17.36 1.06 3.67
N THR A 103 -16.82 1.56 2.56
CA THR A 103 -17.34 2.70 1.80
C THR A 103 -18.38 2.31 0.73
N ASN A 104 -19.03 1.19 0.91
CA ASN A 104 -20.06 0.70 0.01
C ASN A 104 -21.45 1.26 0.41
N GLY A 105 -22.15 1.85 -0.55
CA GLY A 105 -23.52 2.34 -0.37
C GLY A 105 -23.75 3.79 -0.77
N ALA A 106 -24.98 4.26 -0.64
CA ALA A 106 -25.44 5.56 -1.16
C ALA A 106 -24.78 6.78 -0.49
N ALA A 107 -24.11 6.60 0.65
CA ALA A 107 -23.41 7.67 1.35
C ALA A 107 -22.03 7.98 0.78
N PHE A 108 -21.48 7.12 -0.08
CA PHE A 108 -20.15 7.24 -0.64
C PHE A 108 -20.20 7.43 -2.17
N PRO A 109 -19.20 8.08 -2.77
CA PRO A 109 -19.13 8.27 -4.21
C PRO A 109 -19.10 6.94 -4.97
N GLN A 110 -19.90 6.80 -6.02
CA GLN A 110 -19.86 5.66 -6.93
C GLN A 110 -18.73 5.85 -7.94
N GLY A 111 -17.77 4.93 -7.97
CA GLY A 111 -16.75 4.87 -9.01
C GLY A 111 -17.34 4.38 -10.35
N TYR A 112 -16.78 4.85 -11.45
CA TYR A 112 -17.16 4.44 -12.79
C TYR A 112 -15.91 4.10 -13.61
N HIS A 113 -16.07 3.18 -14.56
CA HIS A 113 -15.04 2.87 -15.55
C HIS A 113 -15.62 2.87 -16.96
N ARG A 114 -14.75 3.03 -17.93
CA ARG A 114 -15.06 2.96 -19.35
C ARG A 114 -13.95 2.20 -20.07
N TYR A 115 -14.33 1.13 -20.76
CA TYR A 115 -13.38 0.41 -21.59
C TYR A 115 -13.41 0.96 -23.02
N ALA A 116 -12.29 1.44 -23.49
CA ALA A 116 -12.15 2.10 -24.79
C ALA A 116 -13.27 3.13 -25.03
N LEU A 117 -14.01 3.02 -26.14
CA LEU A 117 -15.12 3.88 -26.50
C LEU A 117 -16.49 3.32 -26.06
N GLY A 118 -16.52 2.27 -25.25
CA GLY A 118 -17.74 1.66 -24.72
C GLY A 118 -18.52 2.59 -23.76
N PRO A 119 -19.69 2.17 -23.29
CA PRO A 119 -20.46 2.96 -22.33
C PRO A 119 -19.77 3.03 -20.97
N VAL A 120 -19.98 4.13 -20.25
CA VAL A 120 -19.61 4.27 -18.85
C VAL A 120 -20.44 3.29 -18.02
N ARG A 121 -19.79 2.55 -17.13
CA ARG A 121 -20.42 1.56 -16.24
C ARG A 121 -19.98 1.80 -14.80
N PRO A 122 -20.85 1.55 -13.79
CA PRO A 122 -20.42 1.54 -12.40
C PRO A 122 -19.25 0.59 -12.19
N ALA A 123 -18.20 1.07 -11.51
CA ALA A 123 -17.11 0.22 -11.09
C ALA A 123 -17.59 -0.72 -9.97
N ARG A 124 -17.15 -1.97 -10.00
CA ARG A 124 -17.30 -2.88 -8.87
C ARG A 124 -16.09 -2.72 -7.99
N PRO A 125 -16.26 -2.36 -6.71
CA PRO A 125 -15.13 -2.34 -5.79
C PRO A 125 -14.60 -3.77 -5.59
N ALA A 126 -13.33 -3.88 -5.25
CA ALA A 126 -12.79 -5.13 -4.76
C ALA A 126 -13.44 -5.48 -3.41
N ALA A 127 -13.60 -6.77 -3.15
CA ALA A 127 -14.08 -7.24 -1.86
C ALA A 127 -13.04 -6.99 -0.75
N ALA A 128 -13.47 -7.13 0.51
CA ALA A 128 -12.65 -6.86 1.67
C ALA A 128 -11.28 -7.57 1.65
N GLY A 129 -10.27 -6.89 2.12
CA GLY A 129 -8.90 -7.41 2.31
C GLY A 129 -7.98 -7.30 1.09
N TRP A 130 -8.49 -7.04 -0.11
CA TRP A 130 -7.63 -6.95 -1.31
C TRP A 130 -6.70 -5.74 -1.30
N LEU A 131 -7.11 -4.63 -0.74
CA LEU A 131 -6.26 -3.43 -0.62
C LEU A 131 -5.47 -3.41 0.68
N TRP A 132 -6.10 -3.70 1.77
CA TRP A 132 -5.52 -3.79 3.12
C TRP A 132 -4.33 -2.83 3.32
N ALA A 133 -3.09 -3.32 3.51
CA ALA A 133 -1.89 -2.47 3.67
C ALA A 133 -1.44 -1.75 2.39
N ALA A 134 -2.01 -2.09 1.24
CA ALA A 134 -1.62 -1.52 -0.06
C ALA A 134 -2.47 -0.32 -0.50
N GLY A 135 -3.54 0.06 0.25
CA GLY A 135 -4.33 1.22 -0.14
C GLY A 135 -5.76 1.29 0.40
N GLU A 136 -6.03 0.74 1.57
CA GLU A 136 -7.39 0.62 2.12
C GLU A 136 -7.97 1.92 2.73
N LEU A 137 -7.24 3.04 2.68
CA LEU A 137 -7.70 4.28 3.30
C LEU A 137 -8.64 5.07 2.40
N SER A 138 -9.81 5.44 2.93
CA SER A 138 -10.75 6.37 2.32
C SER A 138 -11.00 7.52 3.29
N MET A 139 -10.76 8.75 2.85
CA MET A 139 -10.89 9.94 3.70
C MET A 139 -11.34 11.15 2.88
N SER A 140 -11.77 12.19 3.57
CA SER A 140 -12.07 13.47 2.93
C SER A 140 -10.80 14.20 2.51
N ALA A 141 -10.92 15.13 1.56
CA ALA A 141 -9.80 15.98 1.16
C ALA A 141 -9.26 16.84 2.32
N ALA A 142 -10.10 17.20 3.28
CA ALA A 142 -9.67 17.91 4.47
C ALA A 142 -8.78 17.06 5.38
N GLU A 143 -9.17 15.81 5.61
CA GLU A 143 -8.36 14.86 6.39
C GLU A 143 -7.04 14.52 5.71
N LEU A 144 -7.04 14.41 4.38
CA LEU A 144 -5.79 14.23 3.63
C LEU A 144 -4.88 15.47 3.76
N ALA A 145 -5.46 16.68 3.79
CA ALA A 145 -4.70 17.90 4.02
C ALA A 145 -4.07 17.94 5.42
N GLU A 146 -4.75 17.44 6.46
CA GLU A 146 -4.17 17.33 7.81
C GLU A 146 -2.94 16.40 7.81
N TRP A 147 -3.00 15.28 7.09
CA TRP A 147 -1.84 14.42 6.90
C TRP A 147 -0.68 15.14 6.19
N ASP A 148 -0.97 15.87 5.10
CA ASP A 148 0.05 16.60 4.36
C ASP A 148 0.66 17.74 5.19
N ILE A 149 -0.14 18.44 5.98
CA ILE A 149 0.35 19.46 6.93
C ILE A 149 1.28 18.82 7.95
N ALA A 150 0.88 17.71 8.56
CA ALA A 150 1.72 17.00 9.53
C ALA A 150 3.07 16.56 8.92
N ARG A 151 3.07 16.14 7.66
CA ARG A 151 4.28 15.81 6.91
C ARG A 151 5.16 17.05 6.67
N MET A 152 4.57 18.16 6.25
CA MET A 152 5.29 19.42 6.03
C MET A 152 5.89 19.99 7.31
N GLU A 153 5.16 19.90 8.42
CA GLU A 153 5.59 20.36 9.73
C GLU A 153 6.54 19.39 10.45
N ARG A 154 6.76 18.21 9.87
CA ARG A 154 7.58 17.16 10.49
C ARG A 154 7.06 16.73 11.85
N SER A 155 5.74 16.74 12.05
CA SER A 155 5.06 16.21 13.22
C SER A 155 4.92 14.68 13.14
N LEU A 156 4.42 14.01 14.14
CA LEU A 156 4.25 12.56 14.30
C LEU A 156 5.54 11.74 14.41
N LEU A 157 6.56 12.05 13.64
CA LEU A 157 7.83 11.32 13.61
C LEU A 157 8.99 12.28 13.87
N PRO A 158 10.13 11.79 14.39
CA PRO A 158 11.37 12.54 14.38
C PRO A 158 11.72 13.06 12.99
N ARG A 159 12.34 14.23 12.92
CA ARG A 159 12.68 14.86 11.65
C ARG A 159 13.52 13.97 10.75
N GLU A 160 14.47 13.26 11.33
CA GLU A 160 15.34 12.32 10.62
C GLU A 160 14.59 11.16 9.97
N ASP A 161 13.49 10.70 10.57
CA ASP A 161 12.65 9.63 9.99
C ASP A 161 11.87 10.14 8.78
N TRP A 162 11.36 11.38 8.83
CA TRP A 162 10.75 12.02 7.68
C TRP A 162 11.73 12.21 6.53
N GLU A 163 12.94 12.70 6.82
CA GLU A 163 14.00 12.86 5.83
C GLU A 163 14.42 11.52 5.22
N GLU A 164 14.42 10.45 6.01
CA GLU A 164 14.71 9.11 5.53
C GLU A 164 13.60 8.54 4.64
N MET A 165 12.32 8.78 4.98
CA MET A 165 11.19 8.37 4.14
C MET A 165 11.23 9.06 2.77
N GLU A 166 11.56 10.34 2.73
CA GLU A 166 11.57 11.15 1.51
C GLU A 166 12.86 10.99 0.70
N ARG A 167 13.90 10.41 1.27
CA ARG A 167 15.17 10.21 0.57
C ARG A 167 15.03 9.23 -0.58
N PRO A 168 15.31 9.64 -1.83
CA PRO A 168 15.25 8.73 -2.96
C PRO A 168 16.15 7.51 -2.79
N VAL A 169 15.58 6.32 -2.97
CA VAL A 169 16.33 5.07 -2.86
C VAL A 169 17.18 4.88 -4.11
N ARG A 170 18.44 4.48 -3.92
CA ARG A 170 19.37 4.14 -5.00
C ARG A 170 19.33 2.65 -5.29
N LEU A 171 19.33 2.32 -6.56
CA LEU A 171 19.49 0.97 -7.06
C LEU A 171 20.96 0.51 -6.98
N ALA A 172 21.20 -0.78 -7.20
CA ALA A 172 22.53 -1.37 -7.15
C ALA A 172 23.53 -0.75 -8.14
N ASP A 173 23.04 -0.21 -9.25
CA ASP A 173 23.86 0.52 -10.26
C ASP A 173 24.06 2.00 -9.92
N GLY A 174 23.56 2.48 -8.78
CA GLY A 174 23.64 3.86 -8.32
C GLY A 174 22.55 4.80 -8.89
N THR A 175 21.72 4.35 -9.81
CA THR A 175 20.60 5.14 -10.33
C THR A 175 19.46 5.26 -9.33
N SER A 176 18.55 6.19 -9.52
CA SER A 176 17.33 6.37 -8.75
C SER A 176 16.24 6.95 -9.62
N ASN A 177 14.99 6.59 -9.36
CA ASN A 177 13.81 7.17 -10.00
C ASN A 177 13.15 8.30 -9.19
N GLY A 178 13.77 8.71 -8.09
CA GLY A 178 13.24 9.75 -7.22
C GLY A 178 12.28 9.26 -6.13
N TYR A 179 11.99 7.95 -6.04
CA TYR A 179 11.07 7.37 -5.06
C TYR A 179 11.76 7.04 -3.74
N GLY A 180 11.16 7.44 -2.62
CA GLY A 180 11.61 7.14 -1.26
C GLY A 180 10.90 5.89 -0.67
N LEU A 181 10.48 5.99 0.60
CA LEU A 181 9.77 4.91 1.29
C LEU A 181 8.26 5.20 1.33
N GLY A 182 7.60 5.03 0.19
CA GLY A 182 6.17 5.30 0.03
C GLY A 182 5.83 6.71 -0.46
N VAL A 183 6.83 7.51 -0.77
CA VAL A 183 6.69 8.91 -1.20
C VAL A 183 7.64 9.24 -2.33
#